data_b7cd35dc6d0b320aebf29f7b8bb4f32f
#
_entry.id   b7cd35dc6d0b320aebf29f7b8bb4f32f
#
_cell.length_a   1.000
_cell.length_b   1.000
_cell.length_c   1.000
_cell.angle_alpha   90.00
_cell.angle_beta   90.00
_cell.angle_gamma   90.00
#
_symmetry.space_group_name_H-M   'P 1'
#
loop_
_entity.id
_entity.type
_entity.pdbx_description
1 polymer ?
#
loop_
_entity_poly.entity_id
_entity_poly.type
_entity_poly.pdbx_seq_one_letter_code
_entity_poly.pdbx_strand_id
1 'polypeptide(L)'
;LHAARADTEALTRVYSQGTADERRAVLYALPHLVPGPDALPLVEDALRTNDTRLVAAALGPYAARHLDAHQWRHAVLKCLFTGVPLDRVADLDRRAGGDQELARMLADYAAERTAAGRPVPEDLHRVLALTESLSPANATDDPHGKES
;
A
#
# COMPACT_ATOMS: atom_id res chain seq x y z
N LEU A 1 4.66 25.34 -8.69
CA LEU A 1 4.97 25.07 -7.28
C LEU A 1 3.93 25.70 -6.36
N HIS A 2 3.56 26.94 -6.61
CA HIS A 2 2.54 27.60 -5.80
C HIS A 2 1.20 26.90 -5.92
N ALA A 3 0.83 26.50 -7.13
CA ALA A 3 -0.44 25.82 -7.35
C ALA A 3 -0.49 24.49 -6.64
N ALA A 4 0.60 23.74 -6.71
CA ALA A 4 0.66 22.42 -6.05
C ALA A 4 0.57 22.56 -4.53
N ARG A 5 1.26 23.57 -3.99
CA ARG A 5 1.20 23.80 -2.54
C ARG A 5 -0.20 24.22 -2.11
N ALA A 6 -0.83 25.09 -2.88
CA ALA A 6 -2.18 25.54 -2.56
C ALA A 6 -3.18 24.39 -2.62
N ASP A 7 -3.02 23.52 -3.61
CA ASP A 7 -3.86 22.34 -3.72
C ASP A 7 -3.68 21.43 -2.52
N THR A 8 -2.43 21.22 -2.10
CA THR A 8 -2.16 20.35 -0.95
C THR A 8 -2.78 20.92 0.31
N GLU A 9 -2.65 22.24 0.53
CA GLU A 9 -3.24 22.88 1.70
C GLU A 9 -4.75 22.79 1.70
N ALA A 10 -5.36 23.03 0.54
CA ALA A 10 -6.81 22.95 0.42
C ALA A 10 -7.30 21.54 0.69
N LEU A 11 -6.60 20.54 0.12
CA LEU A 11 -6.97 19.15 0.33
C LEU A 11 -6.81 18.74 1.79
N THR A 12 -5.77 19.24 2.45
CA THR A 12 -5.54 18.95 3.86
C THR A 12 -6.70 19.47 4.70
N ARG A 13 -7.18 20.68 4.40
CA ARG A 13 -8.31 21.25 5.13
C ARG A 13 -9.58 20.43 4.92
N VAL A 14 -9.87 20.06 3.67
CA VAL A 14 -11.05 19.26 3.39
C VAL A 14 -10.97 17.91 4.11
N TYR A 15 -9.79 17.29 4.06
CA TYR A 15 -9.60 16.01 4.71
C TYR A 15 -9.79 16.12 6.22
N SER A 16 -9.16 17.12 6.84
CA SER A 16 -9.16 17.27 8.31
C SER A 16 -10.56 17.50 8.86
N GLN A 17 -11.40 18.20 8.09
CA GLN A 17 -12.74 18.60 8.55
C GLN A 17 -13.84 17.76 7.92
N GLY A 18 -13.48 16.83 7.05
CA GLY A 18 -14.45 16.12 6.25
C GLY A 18 -15.03 14.89 6.88
N THR A 19 -16.15 14.46 6.30
CA THR A 19 -16.73 13.15 6.62
C THR A 19 -15.86 12.06 6.02
N ALA A 20 -16.18 10.80 6.35
CA ALA A 20 -15.46 9.67 5.77
C ALA A 20 -15.52 9.69 4.25
N ASP A 21 -16.67 10.01 3.68
CA ASP A 21 -16.80 10.06 2.21
C ASP A 21 -15.95 11.17 1.61
N GLU A 22 -15.90 12.33 2.28
CA GLU A 22 -15.06 13.44 1.82
C GLU A 22 -13.59 13.10 1.91
N ARG A 23 -13.19 12.42 2.98
CA ARG A 23 -11.80 11.98 3.13
C ARG A 23 -11.41 10.99 2.04
N ARG A 24 -12.29 10.05 1.71
CA ARG A 24 -12.02 9.13 0.61
C ARG A 24 -11.86 9.88 -0.71
N ALA A 25 -12.72 10.87 -0.95
CA ALA A 25 -12.64 11.65 -2.18
C ALA A 25 -11.30 12.36 -2.29
N VAL A 26 -10.80 12.91 -1.17
CA VAL A 26 -9.49 13.57 -1.16
C VAL A 26 -8.40 12.56 -1.51
N LEU A 27 -8.43 11.39 -0.89
CA LEU A 27 -7.40 10.38 -1.16
C LEU A 27 -7.39 9.96 -2.62
N TYR A 28 -8.56 9.80 -3.23
CA TYR A 28 -8.63 9.45 -4.64
C TYR A 28 -8.14 10.57 -5.56
N ALA A 29 -8.22 11.81 -5.10
CA ALA A 29 -7.79 12.95 -5.91
C ALA A 29 -6.27 13.15 -5.89
N LEU A 30 -5.57 12.61 -4.90
CA LEU A 30 -4.15 12.90 -4.72
C LEU A 30 -3.29 12.63 -5.95
N PRO A 31 -3.44 11.50 -6.65
CA PRO A 31 -2.54 11.27 -7.79
C PRO A 31 -2.76 12.25 -8.93
N HIS A 32 -3.91 12.93 -8.96
CA HIS A 32 -4.22 13.87 -10.03
C HIS A 32 -3.86 15.30 -9.67
N LEU A 33 -3.81 15.62 -8.38
CA LEU A 33 -3.66 17.01 -7.94
C LEU A 33 -2.33 17.30 -7.25
N VAL A 34 -1.66 16.29 -6.70
CA VAL A 34 -0.43 16.52 -5.96
C VAL A 34 0.70 15.73 -6.62
N PRO A 35 1.63 16.41 -7.31
CA PRO A 35 2.67 15.70 -8.05
C PRO A 35 3.76 15.11 -7.19
N GLY A 36 4.02 15.67 -6.02
CA GLY A 36 5.10 15.20 -5.14
C GLY A 36 4.57 14.57 -3.87
N PRO A 37 5.44 14.33 -2.89
CA PRO A 37 5.07 13.59 -1.68
C PRO A 37 4.40 14.45 -0.61
N ASP A 38 4.05 15.69 -0.90
CA ASP A 38 3.60 16.65 0.11
C ASP A 38 2.31 16.21 0.81
N ALA A 39 1.51 15.36 0.19
CA ALA A 39 0.26 14.89 0.79
C ALA A 39 0.39 13.54 1.48
N LEU A 40 1.60 13.00 1.61
CA LEU A 40 1.77 11.73 2.35
C LEU A 40 1.20 11.77 3.76
N PRO A 41 1.24 12.89 4.50
CA PRO A 41 0.61 12.88 5.82
C PRO A 41 -0.86 12.50 5.80
N LEU A 42 -1.58 12.80 4.72
CA LEU A 42 -2.99 12.38 4.60
C LEU A 42 -3.11 10.88 4.43
N VAL A 43 -2.23 10.30 3.61
CA VAL A 43 -2.19 8.84 3.43
C VAL A 43 -1.87 8.17 4.76
N GLU A 44 -0.87 8.68 5.47
CA GLU A 44 -0.47 8.09 6.74
C GLU A 44 -1.58 8.18 7.77
N ASP A 45 -2.29 9.30 7.81
CA ASP A 45 -3.41 9.44 8.72
C ASP A 45 -4.50 8.41 8.42
N ALA A 46 -4.84 8.25 7.15
CA ALA A 46 -5.87 7.29 6.76
C ALA A 46 -5.46 5.85 7.13
N LEU A 47 -4.16 5.55 6.98
CA LEU A 47 -3.67 4.21 7.31
C LEU A 47 -3.68 3.93 8.80
N ARG A 48 -3.77 4.96 9.64
CA ARG A 48 -3.87 4.77 11.09
C ARG A 48 -5.31 4.54 11.55
N THR A 49 -6.29 4.76 10.67
CA THR A 49 -7.69 4.54 11.07
C THR A 49 -8.05 3.07 11.01
N ASN A 50 -9.19 2.74 11.63
CA ASN A 50 -9.77 1.41 11.48
C ASN A 50 -10.88 1.39 10.43
N ASP A 51 -11.03 2.45 9.67
CA ASP A 51 -12.02 2.52 8.59
C ASP A 51 -11.43 1.84 7.36
N THR A 52 -11.94 0.65 7.04
CA THR A 52 -11.38 -0.13 5.95
C THR A 52 -11.51 0.57 4.60
N ARG A 53 -12.53 1.40 4.43
CA ARG A 53 -12.69 2.14 3.18
C ARG A 53 -11.63 3.23 3.04
N LEU A 54 -11.27 3.86 4.15
CA LEU A 54 -10.17 4.84 4.11
C LEU A 54 -8.84 4.17 3.87
N VAL A 55 -8.60 3.03 4.51
CA VAL A 55 -7.37 2.28 4.29
C VAL A 55 -7.24 1.90 2.81
N ALA A 56 -8.32 1.38 2.22
CA ALA A 56 -8.30 1.02 0.81
C ALA A 56 -8.04 2.22 -0.08
N ALA A 57 -8.69 3.35 0.19
CA ALA A 57 -8.50 4.56 -0.62
C ALA A 57 -7.09 5.11 -0.49
N ALA A 58 -6.46 4.94 0.68
CA ALA A 58 -5.11 5.44 0.91
C ALA A 58 -4.06 4.68 0.09
N LEU A 59 -4.35 3.44 -0.28
CA LEU A 59 -3.36 2.60 -0.97
C LEU A 59 -3.55 2.61 -2.49
N GLY A 60 -3.98 3.74 -3.02
CA GLY A 60 -4.08 3.95 -4.45
C GLY A 60 -2.75 4.32 -5.09
N PRO A 61 -2.80 4.84 -6.32
CA PRO A 61 -1.57 5.15 -7.07
C PRO A 61 -0.65 6.15 -6.39
N TYR A 62 -1.20 7.08 -5.61
CA TYR A 62 -0.38 8.07 -4.92
C TYR A 62 0.55 7.38 -3.90
N ALA A 63 -0.02 6.51 -3.06
CA ALA A 63 0.78 5.78 -2.08
C ALA A 63 1.76 4.83 -2.77
N ALA A 64 1.33 4.22 -3.87
CA ALA A 64 2.21 3.31 -4.61
C ALA A 64 3.46 4.03 -5.08
N ARG A 65 3.34 5.32 -5.41
CA ARG A 65 4.46 6.10 -5.92
C ARG A 65 5.32 6.70 -4.82
N HIS A 66 4.70 7.16 -3.74
CA HIS A 66 5.39 8.02 -2.77
C HIS A 66 5.61 7.40 -1.40
N LEU A 67 4.82 6.39 -1.00
CA LEU A 67 4.95 5.81 0.33
C LEU A 67 6.25 5.01 0.40
N ASP A 68 7.01 5.18 1.50
CA ASP A 68 8.27 4.45 1.60
C ASP A 68 8.02 2.95 1.81
N ALA A 69 9.09 2.17 1.63
CA ALA A 69 8.96 0.71 1.64
C ALA A 69 8.47 0.20 2.99
N HIS A 70 8.97 0.76 4.07
CA HIS A 70 8.60 0.31 5.42
C HIS A 70 7.10 0.53 5.66
N GLN A 71 6.62 1.73 5.36
CA GLN A 71 5.22 2.06 5.57
C GLN A 71 4.32 1.27 4.64
N TRP A 72 4.77 1.05 3.40
CA TRP A 72 4.00 0.29 2.42
C TRP A 72 3.82 -1.16 2.87
N ARG A 73 4.91 -1.77 3.37
CA ARG A 73 4.82 -3.15 3.88
C ARG A 73 3.85 -3.27 5.04
N HIS A 74 3.90 -2.33 5.98
CA HIS A 74 2.98 -2.34 7.10
C HIS A 74 1.54 -2.12 6.65
N ALA A 75 1.34 -1.32 5.62
CA ALA A 75 0.00 -1.10 5.08
C ALA A 75 -0.57 -2.37 4.45
N VAL A 76 0.27 -3.14 3.76
CA VAL A 76 -0.16 -4.43 3.21
C VAL A 76 -0.60 -5.35 4.34
N LEU A 77 0.19 -5.43 5.41
CA LEU A 77 -0.19 -6.25 6.54
C LEU A 77 -1.47 -5.76 7.19
N LYS A 78 -1.66 -4.45 7.27
CA LYS A 78 -2.90 -3.91 7.83
C LYS A 78 -4.10 -4.34 7.00
N CYS A 79 -3.97 -4.38 5.68
CA CYS A 79 -5.05 -4.88 4.84
C CYS A 79 -5.40 -6.32 5.20
N LEU A 80 -4.39 -7.14 5.45
CA LEU A 80 -4.61 -8.53 5.83
C LEU A 80 -5.29 -8.63 7.20
N PHE A 81 -4.87 -7.79 8.16
CA PHE A 81 -5.49 -7.76 9.49
C PHE A 81 -6.95 -7.34 9.44
N THR A 82 -7.27 -6.37 8.59
CA THR A 82 -8.57 -5.73 8.62
C THR A 82 -9.52 -6.25 7.55
N GLY A 83 -9.06 -7.16 6.71
CA GLY A 83 -9.91 -7.73 5.67
C GLY A 83 -10.08 -6.87 4.43
N VAL A 84 -9.20 -5.89 4.23
CA VAL A 84 -9.22 -5.11 2.99
C VAL A 84 -8.64 -5.98 1.88
N PRO A 85 -9.40 -6.20 0.79
CA PRO A 85 -8.88 -7.02 -0.31
C PRO A 85 -7.64 -6.40 -0.93
N LEU A 86 -6.63 -7.23 -1.17
CA LEU A 86 -5.36 -6.72 -1.69
C LEU A 86 -5.44 -6.32 -3.15
N ASP A 87 -6.48 -6.69 -3.86
CA ASP A 87 -6.70 -6.17 -5.20
C ASP A 87 -7.03 -4.68 -5.22
N ARG A 88 -7.28 -4.08 -4.03
CA ARG A 88 -7.44 -2.64 -3.92
C ARG A 88 -6.11 -1.89 -3.83
N VAL A 89 -5.01 -2.61 -3.62
CA VAL A 89 -3.69 -1.99 -3.47
C VAL A 89 -3.08 -1.76 -4.84
N ALA A 90 -2.83 -0.49 -5.17
CA ALA A 90 -2.27 -0.14 -6.48
C ALA A 90 -0.83 -0.63 -6.60
N ASP A 91 -0.47 -1.12 -7.76
CA ASP A 91 0.89 -1.58 -8.08
C ASP A 91 1.39 -2.68 -7.15
N LEU A 92 0.49 -3.49 -6.63
CA LEU A 92 0.87 -4.53 -5.68
C LEU A 92 1.95 -5.43 -6.26
N ASP A 93 1.75 -5.91 -7.48
CA ASP A 93 2.68 -6.84 -8.11
C ASP A 93 4.08 -6.23 -8.22
N ARG A 94 4.14 -4.98 -8.66
CA ARG A 94 5.42 -4.32 -8.88
C ARG A 94 6.14 -4.05 -7.55
N ARG A 95 5.41 -3.59 -6.55
CA ARG A 95 6.05 -3.23 -5.29
C ARG A 95 6.40 -4.44 -4.45
N ALA A 96 5.60 -5.51 -4.53
CA ALA A 96 5.87 -6.72 -3.75
C ALA A 96 6.94 -7.59 -4.40
N GLY A 97 7.13 -7.49 -5.72
CA GLY A 97 8.05 -8.36 -6.42
C GLY A 97 9.47 -8.28 -5.89
N GLY A 98 10.02 -9.39 -5.47
CA GLY A 98 11.39 -9.46 -4.97
C GLY A 98 11.60 -8.88 -3.59
N ASP A 99 10.53 -8.49 -2.88
CA ASP A 99 10.64 -7.85 -1.57
C ASP A 99 10.76 -8.93 -0.48
N GLN A 100 12.00 -9.25 -0.13
CA GLN A 100 12.26 -10.33 0.84
C GLN A 100 11.88 -9.93 2.25
N GLU A 101 11.95 -8.66 2.60
CA GLU A 101 11.51 -8.22 3.92
C GLU A 101 10.01 -8.39 4.05
N LEU A 102 9.24 -8.05 3.02
CA LEU A 102 7.81 -8.29 3.04
C LEU A 102 7.52 -9.77 3.18
N ALA A 103 8.27 -10.62 2.45
CA ALA A 103 8.09 -12.07 2.56
C ALA A 103 8.29 -12.54 3.99
N ARG A 104 9.32 -12.03 4.67
CA ARG A 104 9.59 -12.41 6.05
C ARG A 104 8.44 -11.98 6.96
N MET A 105 7.95 -10.75 6.79
CA MET A 105 6.84 -10.25 7.60
C MET A 105 5.57 -11.06 7.39
N LEU A 106 5.32 -11.45 6.15
CA LEU A 106 4.14 -12.27 5.83
C LEU A 106 4.25 -13.66 6.44
N ALA A 107 5.44 -14.24 6.38
CA ALA A 107 5.66 -15.57 6.98
C ALA A 107 5.47 -15.52 8.49
N ASP A 108 5.99 -14.48 9.14
CA ASP A 108 5.81 -14.31 10.57
C ASP A 108 4.34 -14.16 10.94
N TYR A 109 3.61 -13.38 10.16
CA TYR A 109 2.18 -13.19 10.40
C TYR A 109 1.42 -14.50 10.25
N ALA A 110 1.73 -15.27 9.19
CA ALA A 110 1.09 -16.56 8.98
C ALA A 110 1.37 -17.52 10.13
N ALA A 111 2.61 -17.54 10.61
CA ALA A 111 2.98 -18.41 11.72
C ALA A 111 2.23 -18.04 12.99
N GLU A 112 2.08 -16.74 13.26
CA GLU A 112 1.32 -16.30 14.43
C GLU A 112 -0.13 -16.70 14.34
N ARG A 113 -0.75 -16.54 13.17
CA ARG A 113 -2.14 -16.93 12.97
C ARG A 113 -2.32 -18.40 13.20
N THR A 114 -1.44 -19.20 12.61
CA THR A 114 -1.51 -20.65 12.74
C THR A 114 -1.32 -21.08 14.20
N ALA A 115 -0.37 -20.48 14.89
CA ALA A 115 -0.12 -20.80 16.30
C ALA A 115 -1.33 -20.46 17.17
N ALA A 116 -2.09 -19.41 16.80
CA ALA A 116 -3.30 -19.02 17.53
C ALA A 116 -4.51 -19.80 17.10
N GLY A 117 -4.38 -20.75 16.19
CA GLY A 117 -5.53 -21.53 15.70
C GLY A 117 -6.45 -20.75 14.79
N ARG A 118 -5.95 -19.71 14.14
CA ARG A 118 -6.73 -18.85 13.26
C ARG A 118 -6.37 -19.10 11.81
N PRO A 119 -7.32 -18.92 10.90
CA PRO A 119 -7.01 -19.11 9.48
C PRO A 119 -6.09 -18.02 8.97
N VAL A 120 -5.26 -18.38 7.99
CA VAL A 120 -4.40 -17.45 7.29
C VAL A 120 -5.19 -16.92 6.09
N PRO A 121 -5.28 -15.58 5.90
CA PRO A 121 -6.01 -15.05 4.76
C PRO A 121 -5.41 -15.53 3.43
N GLU A 122 -6.28 -15.83 2.47
CA GLU A 122 -5.81 -16.28 1.16
C GLU A 122 -4.96 -15.24 0.46
N ASP A 123 -5.29 -13.96 0.65
CA ASP A 123 -4.52 -12.88 0.04
C ASP A 123 -3.07 -12.89 0.52
N LEU A 124 -2.81 -13.41 1.73
CA LEU A 124 -1.42 -13.52 2.20
C LEU A 124 -0.61 -14.40 1.27
N HIS A 125 -1.18 -15.54 0.88
CA HIS A 125 -0.47 -16.46 0.00
C HIS A 125 -0.22 -15.84 -1.37
N ARG A 126 -1.19 -15.04 -1.84
CA ARG A 126 -1.03 -14.36 -3.11
C ARG A 126 0.13 -13.38 -3.08
N VAL A 127 0.21 -12.57 -2.02
CA VAL A 127 1.30 -11.59 -1.91
C VAL A 127 2.63 -12.28 -1.68
N LEU A 128 2.63 -13.34 -0.87
CA LEU A 128 3.87 -14.08 -0.63
C LEU A 128 4.41 -14.63 -1.95
N ALA A 129 3.53 -15.16 -2.81
CA ALA A 129 3.96 -15.62 -4.12
C ALA A 129 4.53 -14.48 -4.96
N LEU A 130 3.95 -13.28 -4.85
CA LEU A 130 4.48 -12.12 -5.57
C LEU A 130 5.87 -11.74 -5.11
N THR A 131 6.15 -11.85 -3.80
CA THR A 131 7.48 -11.52 -3.28
C THR A 131 8.55 -12.45 -3.81
N GLU A 132 8.16 -13.66 -4.18
CA GLU A 132 9.10 -14.64 -4.71
C GLU A 132 9.34 -14.46 -6.19
N SER A 133 8.56 -13.63 -6.85
CA SER A 133 8.72 -13.32 -8.26
C SER A 133 9.65 -12.14 -8.41
N LEU A 134 10.40 -12.11 -9.51
CA LEU A 134 11.19 -10.94 -9.83
C LEU A 134 10.26 -9.89 -10.42
N SER A 135 10.45 -8.64 -9.97
CA SER A 135 9.75 -7.54 -10.60
C SER A 135 10.23 -7.42 -12.05
N PRO A 136 9.50 -6.73 -12.93
CA PRO A 136 9.96 -6.59 -14.31
C PRO A 136 11.36 -6.03 -14.43
N ALA A 137 11.75 -5.09 -13.56
CA ALA A 137 13.10 -4.55 -13.59
C ALA A 137 14.14 -5.59 -13.21
N ASN A 138 13.85 -6.39 -12.19
CA ASN A 138 14.79 -7.43 -11.77
C ASN A 138 14.87 -8.56 -12.79
N ALA A 139 13.75 -8.85 -13.43
CA ALA A 139 13.75 -9.90 -14.43
C ALA A 139 14.66 -9.57 -15.60
N THR A 140 14.78 -8.30 -15.97
CA THR A 140 15.68 -7.93 -17.05
C THR A 140 17.13 -8.00 -16.65
N ASP A 141 17.41 -7.95 -15.35
CA ASP A 141 18.77 -8.05 -14.88
C ASP A 141 19.24 -9.49 -14.75
N ASP A 142 18.36 -10.44 -14.89
CA ASP A 142 18.71 -11.84 -14.80
C ASP A 142 18.97 -12.40 -16.18
N PRO A 143 20.20 -12.38 -16.62
CA PRO A 143 20.49 -12.68 -18.00
C PRO A 143 20.30 -14.13 -18.31
N HIS A 144 20.34 -14.90 -17.41
CA HIS A 144 20.38 -16.20 -17.76
C HIS A 144 19.52 -16.95 -17.04
N GLY A 145 18.93 -16.17 -16.50
CA GLY A 145 18.10 -16.77 -15.78
C GLY A 145 17.81 -18.03 -16.27
N LYS A 146 18.15 -17.88 -16.69
CA LYS A 146 18.04 -18.59 -16.86
C LYS A 146 18.34 -19.43 -17.14
N GLU A 147 18.64 -19.47 -17.23
CA GLU A 147 19.08 -20.11 -17.54
C GLU A 147 19.38 -20.83 -17.21
N SER A 148 19.35 -21.05 -17.05
CA SER A 148 19.68 -21.71 -16.70
C SER A 148 19.22 -22.04 -16.23
#